data_29268531b6cf8cf5464890b5d0e64f09
#
_entry.id   29268531b6cf8cf5464890b5d0e64f09
#
_cell.length_a   1.000
_cell.length_b   1.000
_cell.length_c   1.000
_cell.angle_alpha   90.00
_cell.angle_beta   90.00
_cell.angle_gamma   90.00
#
_symmetry.space_group_name_H-M   'P 1'
#
loop_
_entity.id
_entity.type
_entity.pdbx_description
1 polymer ?
#
loop_
_entity_poly.entity_id
_entity_poly.type
_entity_poly.pdbx_seq_one_letter_code
_entity_poly.pdbx_strand_id
1 'polypeptide(L)'
;MSAAVLLSCTAVAAAPSATPSRWEGIVAIRISGGTGAPMAVQLALPADTPTQQVGDVEVTARGLEAEIVREGAEPHVLLRGKLKGARRVAVRYTVHRTRQLAAVPALQPMPAPPPDLVPFVSPSPIFQSRSILVRDFLETNVSPLLGTPSSADLMRSIFQVTRERLIWDRAGKSFTLDVIRSGKGKRLGIERAFTTFLRCARIPARLVEGVNLNSTTQRKRVFWTEVWGLDRWWPVSATQGWVGRQPKSYVALTRDGRRVLTVEGPIEAKYSVQATPAAMPAETKT
;
A
#
# COMPACT_ATOMS: atom_id res chain seq x y z
N MET A 1 -26.72 -44.85 -34.92
CA MET A 1 -27.03 -43.40 -34.84
C MET A 1 -26.01 -42.78 -33.88
N SER A 2 -24.96 -42.14 -34.43
CA SER A 2 -23.92 -41.49 -33.61
C SER A 2 -24.25 -39.98 -33.50
N ALA A 3 -24.43 -39.51 -32.29
CA ALA A 3 -24.63 -38.10 -32.01
C ALA A 3 -23.25 -37.41 -31.85
N ALA A 4 -22.94 -36.51 -32.75
CA ALA A 4 -21.77 -35.65 -32.65
C ALA A 4 -22.05 -34.49 -31.68
N VAL A 5 -21.29 -34.45 -30.58
CA VAL A 5 -21.31 -33.31 -29.63
C VAL A 5 -20.39 -32.22 -30.19
N LEU A 6 -20.98 -31.17 -30.68
CA LEU A 6 -20.25 -29.91 -31.03
C LEU A 6 -19.86 -29.16 -29.77
N LEU A 7 -18.59 -29.24 -29.39
CA LEU A 7 -18.00 -28.34 -28.37
C LEU A 7 -17.85 -26.93 -28.99
N SER A 8 -18.72 -26.02 -28.62
CA SER A 8 -18.59 -24.60 -28.94
C SER A 8 -17.54 -23.98 -28.01
N CYS A 9 -16.34 -23.77 -28.53
CA CYS A 9 -15.34 -22.93 -27.87
C CYS A 9 -15.80 -21.44 -27.91
N THR A 10 -16.39 -20.96 -26.83
CA THR A 10 -16.60 -19.53 -26.65
C THR A 10 -15.23 -18.87 -26.42
N ALA A 11 -14.77 -18.13 -27.41
CA ALA A 11 -13.60 -17.27 -27.25
C ALA A 11 -13.86 -16.28 -26.13
N VAL A 12 -13.11 -16.41 -25.04
CA VAL A 12 -13.08 -15.40 -23.97
C VAL A 12 -12.50 -14.14 -24.59
N ALA A 13 -13.38 -13.17 -24.85
CA ALA A 13 -12.97 -11.84 -25.33
C ALA A 13 -11.92 -11.28 -24.33
N ALA A 14 -10.73 -11.00 -24.83
CA ALA A 14 -9.68 -10.36 -24.04
C ALA A 14 -10.26 -9.04 -23.47
N ALA A 15 -10.22 -8.92 -22.15
CA ALA A 15 -10.68 -7.70 -21.48
C ALA A 15 -9.92 -6.49 -22.06
N PRO A 16 -10.59 -5.36 -22.34
CA PRO A 16 -9.94 -4.21 -22.93
C PRO A 16 -8.74 -3.80 -22.07
N SER A 17 -7.57 -3.70 -22.69
CA SER A 17 -6.35 -3.29 -21.99
C SER A 17 -6.56 -1.93 -21.36
N ALA A 18 -6.41 -1.85 -20.05
CA ALA A 18 -6.63 -0.60 -19.32
C ALA A 18 -5.59 0.42 -19.78
N THR A 19 -6.02 1.54 -20.35
CA THR A 19 -5.14 2.64 -20.76
C THR A 19 -4.27 3.07 -19.58
N PRO A 20 -2.93 3.02 -19.70
CA PRO A 20 -2.04 3.48 -18.64
C PRO A 20 -2.27 4.97 -18.38
N SER A 21 -2.13 5.38 -17.14
CA SER A 21 -2.14 6.80 -16.79
C SER A 21 -0.76 7.21 -16.30
N ARG A 22 -0.27 8.34 -16.81
CA ARG A 22 1.01 8.93 -16.41
C ARG A 22 0.75 10.12 -15.50
N TRP A 23 1.57 10.23 -14.46
CA TRP A 23 1.54 11.31 -13.49
C TRP A 23 2.94 11.85 -13.25
N GLU A 24 3.03 13.16 -13.09
CA GLU A 24 4.21 13.81 -12.56
C GLU A 24 3.96 14.15 -11.09
N GLY A 25 4.79 13.60 -10.20
CA GLY A 25 4.73 13.85 -8.77
C GLY A 25 5.87 14.77 -8.32
N ILE A 26 5.55 15.69 -7.42
CA ILE A 26 6.53 16.53 -6.74
C ILE A 26 6.33 16.36 -5.26
N VAL A 27 7.36 15.89 -4.55
CA VAL A 27 7.41 15.91 -3.10
C VAL A 27 8.23 17.11 -2.67
N ALA A 28 7.61 18.08 -2.00
CA ALA A 28 8.31 19.16 -1.37
C ALA A 28 8.57 18.84 0.10
N ILE A 29 9.84 18.87 0.51
CA ILE A 29 10.26 18.65 1.89
C ILE A 29 10.66 20.02 2.45
N ARG A 30 10.11 20.40 3.58
CA ARG A 30 10.57 21.55 4.38
C ARG A 30 11.31 21.03 5.61
N ILE A 31 12.59 21.34 5.69
CA ILE A 31 13.45 21.03 6.83
C ILE A 31 13.64 22.32 7.63
N SER A 32 13.56 22.26 8.96
CA SER A 32 13.70 23.40 9.87
C SER A 32 14.39 22.98 11.17
N GLY A 33 14.80 23.96 11.98
CA GLY A 33 15.46 23.72 13.27
C GLY A 33 16.95 23.43 13.19
N GLY A 34 17.58 23.56 12.02
CA GLY A 34 19.00 23.27 11.84
C GLY A 34 19.91 24.20 12.65
N THR A 35 20.76 23.60 13.49
CA THR A 35 21.74 24.31 14.36
C THR A 35 23.16 24.31 13.77
N GLY A 36 23.37 23.74 12.59
CA GLY A 36 24.67 23.49 11.99
C GLY A 36 25.26 22.12 12.33
N ALA A 37 24.58 21.31 13.14
CA ALA A 37 24.93 19.94 13.39
C ALA A 37 24.64 19.03 12.16
N PRO A 38 25.33 17.88 12.06
CA PRO A 38 25.01 16.88 11.04
C PRO A 38 23.55 16.42 11.12
N MET A 39 22.95 16.20 9.97
CA MET A 39 21.58 15.69 9.86
C MET A 39 21.46 14.70 8.71
N ALA A 40 20.47 13.83 8.79
CA ALA A 40 20.00 13.04 7.66
C ALA A 40 18.47 13.05 7.57
N VAL A 41 17.96 13.05 6.34
CA VAL A 41 16.53 12.92 6.04
C VAL A 41 16.38 11.87 4.97
N GLN A 42 15.60 10.84 5.27
CA GLN A 42 15.24 9.79 4.33
C GLN A 42 13.79 9.97 3.89
N LEU A 43 13.55 10.10 2.60
CA LEU A 43 12.22 10.15 1.98
C LEU A 43 12.00 8.89 1.16
N ALA A 44 10.95 8.13 1.47
CA ALA A 44 10.55 7.00 0.65
C ALA A 44 10.06 7.47 -0.73
N LEU A 45 10.50 6.77 -1.77
CA LEU A 45 10.06 6.96 -3.15
C LEU A 45 9.00 5.90 -3.51
N PRO A 46 8.15 6.17 -4.49
CA PRO A 46 7.36 5.12 -5.09
C PRO A 46 8.27 4.00 -5.62
N ALA A 47 7.86 2.74 -5.42
CA ALA A 47 8.55 1.57 -5.96
C ALA A 47 7.78 0.99 -7.15
N ASP A 48 8.46 0.27 -8.01
CA ASP A 48 7.82 -0.49 -9.06
C ASP A 48 6.94 -1.61 -8.48
N THR A 49 5.80 -1.80 -9.09
CA THR A 49 4.85 -2.86 -8.75
C THR A 49 4.21 -3.37 -10.05
N PRO A 50 3.48 -4.49 -10.03
CA PRO A 50 2.75 -4.95 -11.22
C PRO A 50 1.76 -3.93 -11.80
N THR A 51 1.37 -2.92 -11.02
CA THR A 51 0.41 -1.88 -11.44
C THR A 51 0.99 -0.47 -11.42
N GLN A 52 2.30 -0.33 -11.18
CA GLN A 52 2.97 0.94 -11.02
C GLN A 52 4.41 0.84 -11.51
N GLN A 53 4.80 1.71 -12.40
CA GLN A 53 6.18 1.88 -12.85
C GLN A 53 6.64 3.29 -12.53
N VAL A 54 7.83 3.43 -11.96
CA VAL A 54 8.41 4.72 -11.58
C VAL A 54 9.50 5.07 -12.58
N GLY A 55 9.32 6.19 -13.23
CA GLY A 55 10.31 6.75 -14.15
C GLY A 55 11.33 7.64 -13.44
N ASP A 56 11.83 8.61 -14.16
CA ASP A 56 12.88 9.50 -13.72
C ASP A 56 12.62 10.12 -12.37
N VAL A 57 13.64 10.12 -11.52
CA VAL A 57 13.62 10.78 -10.20
C VAL A 57 14.69 11.86 -10.21
N GLU A 58 14.28 13.09 -9.96
CA GLU A 58 15.16 14.26 -9.86
C GLU A 58 15.09 14.86 -8.46
N VAL A 59 16.24 15.20 -7.90
CA VAL A 59 16.33 15.82 -6.56
C VAL A 59 16.96 17.18 -6.67
N THR A 60 16.26 18.21 -6.18
CA THR A 60 16.79 19.55 -6.02
C THR A 60 16.99 19.84 -4.52
N ALA A 61 18.23 19.77 -4.05
CA ALA A 61 18.59 19.85 -2.63
C ALA A 61 19.78 20.83 -2.42
N ARG A 62 19.55 22.12 -2.63
CA ARG A 62 20.63 23.12 -2.52
C ARG A 62 21.28 23.11 -1.12
N GLY A 63 22.63 22.91 -1.09
CA GLY A 63 23.43 22.89 0.12
C GLY A 63 23.31 21.61 0.96
N LEU A 64 22.73 20.54 0.39
CA LEU A 64 22.69 19.20 0.96
C LEU A 64 23.18 18.20 -0.09
N GLU A 65 23.83 17.14 0.36
CA GLU A 65 24.11 15.97 -0.46
C GLU A 65 22.84 15.16 -0.62
N ALA A 66 22.54 14.74 -1.85
CA ALA A 66 21.36 13.95 -2.16
C ALA A 66 21.77 12.67 -2.88
N GLU A 67 21.34 11.55 -2.37
CA GLU A 67 21.57 10.21 -2.91
C GLU A 67 20.22 9.54 -3.18
N ILE A 68 20.05 8.96 -4.38
CA ILE A 68 18.88 8.16 -4.72
C ILE A 68 19.26 6.68 -4.58
N VAL A 69 18.75 6.04 -3.53
CA VAL A 69 18.97 4.62 -3.26
C VAL A 69 17.81 3.84 -3.88
N ARG A 70 18.09 3.05 -4.91
CA ARG A 70 17.11 2.20 -5.61
C ARG A 70 17.20 0.74 -5.26
N GLU A 71 18.30 0.33 -4.63
CA GLU A 71 18.52 -1.05 -4.22
C GLU A 71 17.71 -1.40 -2.97
N GLY A 72 17.21 -2.64 -2.92
CA GLY A 72 16.40 -3.14 -1.82
C GLY A 72 14.89 -3.01 -2.05
N ALA A 73 14.13 -3.39 -1.02
CA ALA A 73 12.67 -3.50 -1.11
C ALA A 73 11.95 -2.14 -1.21
N GLU A 74 12.59 -1.05 -0.85
CA GLU A 74 11.98 0.29 -0.82
C GLU A 74 12.97 1.38 -1.25
N PRO A 75 12.84 1.91 -2.47
CA PRO A 75 13.65 3.01 -2.95
C PRO A 75 13.42 4.27 -2.12
N HIS A 76 14.47 5.06 -1.91
CA HIS A 76 14.37 6.29 -1.14
C HIS A 76 15.41 7.33 -1.58
N VAL A 77 15.15 8.59 -1.25
CA VAL A 77 16.12 9.67 -1.31
C VAL A 77 16.71 9.85 0.09
N LEU A 78 18.02 9.86 0.16
CA LEU A 78 18.77 10.17 1.38
C LEU A 78 19.43 11.54 1.20
N LEU A 79 19.09 12.48 2.09
CA LEU A 79 19.65 13.81 2.16
C LEU A 79 20.57 13.87 3.37
N ARG A 80 21.81 14.33 3.18
CA ARG A 80 22.79 14.49 4.26
C ARG A 80 23.40 15.88 4.22
N GLY A 81 23.84 16.36 5.38
CA GLY A 81 24.59 17.60 5.47
C GLY A 81 24.54 18.28 6.81
N LYS A 82 25.02 19.54 6.85
CA LYS A 82 24.92 20.42 7.99
C LYS A 82 24.00 21.56 7.63
N LEU A 83 22.93 21.75 8.42
CA LEU A 83 21.93 22.74 8.13
C LEU A 83 21.92 23.84 9.19
N LYS A 84 21.98 25.11 8.74
CA LYS A 84 21.66 26.29 9.55
C LYS A 84 20.35 26.91 9.02
N GLY A 85 19.35 27.02 9.92
CA GLY A 85 18.03 27.55 9.58
C GLY A 85 17.14 26.56 8.81
N ALA A 86 16.33 27.05 7.89
CA ALA A 86 15.37 26.26 7.13
C ALA A 86 15.79 26.03 5.67
N ARG A 87 15.40 24.89 5.10
CA ARG A 87 15.60 24.56 3.68
C ARG A 87 14.35 23.93 3.08
N ARG A 88 14.25 24.09 1.78
CA ARG A 88 13.26 23.36 0.95
C ARG A 88 14.02 22.47 -0.02
N VAL A 89 13.55 21.23 -0.11
CA VAL A 89 14.02 20.22 -1.06
C VAL A 89 12.83 19.81 -1.91
N ALA A 90 13.04 19.63 -3.20
CA ALA A 90 12.04 19.11 -4.11
C ALA A 90 12.54 17.78 -4.70
N VAL A 91 11.68 16.77 -4.66
CA VAL A 91 11.88 15.49 -5.34
C VAL A 91 10.79 15.34 -6.39
N ARG A 92 11.18 15.27 -7.65
CA ARG A 92 10.28 15.04 -8.78
C ARG A 92 10.41 13.60 -9.25
N TYR A 93 9.31 13.01 -9.67
CA TYR A 93 9.28 11.67 -10.25
C TYR A 93 8.10 11.52 -11.19
N THR A 94 8.20 10.59 -12.12
CA THR A 94 7.06 10.18 -12.94
C THR A 94 6.55 8.83 -12.48
N VAL A 95 5.23 8.62 -12.57
CA VAL A 95 4.60 7.33 -12.28
C VAL A 95 3.66 6.96 -13.41
N HIS A 96 3.88 5.80 -13.97
CA HIS A 96 2.97 5.15 -14.90
C HIS A 96 2.10 4.16 -14.13
N ARG A 97 0.78 4.30 -14.26
CA ARG A 97 -0.18 3.45 -13.57
C ARG A 97 -0.98 2.63 -14.58
N THR A 98 -1.00 1.33 -14.37
CA THR A 98 -1.89 0.41 -15.07
C THR A 98 -2.99 -0.05 -14.12
N ARG A 99 -4.23 0.01 -14.54
CA ARG A 99 -5.35 -0.51 -13.74
C ARG A 99 -5.36 -2.03 -13.83
N GLN A 100 -5.26 -2.70 -12.71
CA GLN A 100 -5.48 -4.12 -12.64
C GLN A 100 -6.99 -4.41 -12.58
N LEU A 101 -7.52 -5.16 -13.54
CA LEU A 101 -8.94 -5.47 -13.67
C LEU A 101 -9.29 -6.93 -13.34
N ALA A 102 -8.34 -7.70 -12.83
CA ALA A 102 -8.59 -9.11 -12.53
C ALA A 102 -9.38 -9.29 -11.23
N ALA A 103 -10.23 -10.30 -11.20
CA ALA A 103 -10.77 -10.79 -9.94
C ALA A 103 -9.62 -11.32 -9.08
N VAL A 104 -9.66 -11.02 -7.78
CA VAL A 104 -8.70 -11.60 -6.85
C VAL A 104 -8.91 -13.12 -6.85
N PRO A 105 -7.84 -13.91 -7.04
CA PRO A 105 -7.96 -15.36 -7.04
C PRO A 105 -8.41 -15.87 -5.67
N ALA A 106 -8.76 -17.14 -5.62
CA ALA A 106 -8.92 -17.84 -4.35
C ALA A 106 -7.59 -17.77 -3.58
N LEU A 107 -7.56 -16.96 -2.52
CA LEU A 107 -6.38 -16.81 -1.67
C LEU A 107 -6.41 -17.90 -0.62
N GLN A 108 -5.34 -18.67 -0.52
CA GLN A 108 -5.29 -19.80 0.43
C GLN A 108 -4.45 -19.44 1.67
N PRO A 109 -4.89 -19.82 2.89
CA PRO A 109 -4.02 -19.79 4.05
C PRO A 109 -2.75 -20.58 3.76
N MET A 110 -1.61 -20.03 4.18
CA MET A 110 -0.30 -20.67 4.07
C MET A 110 0.20 -21.04 5.47
N PRO A 111 -0.12 -22.23 6.00
CA PRO A 111 0.39 -22.65 7.32
C PRO A 111 1.90 -22.69 7.38
N ALA A 112 2.55 -23.07 6.28
CA ALA A 112 4.00 -23.06 6.10
C ALA A 112 4.36 -22.20 4.87
N PRO A 113 4.41 -20.86 5.01
CA PRO A 113 4.75 -19.98 3.90
C PRO A 113 6.23 -20.12 3.53
N PRO A 114 6.59 -19.85 2.26
CA PRO A 114 7.98 -19.69 1.85
C PRO A 114 8.71 -18.65 2.72
N PRO A 115 10.05 -18.73 2.87
CA PRO A 115 10.82 -17.86 3.77
C PRO A 115 10.61 -16.38 3.55
N ASP A 116 10.46 -15.93 2.30
CA ASP A 116 10.19 -14.55 1.89
C ASP A 116 8.79 -14.07 2.29
N LEU A 117 7.83 -14.98 2.48
CA LEU A 117 6.47 -14.65 2.92
C LEU A 117 6.26 -14.78 4.43
N VAL A 118 7.20 -15.39 5.17
CA VAL A 118 7.11 -15.52 6.64
C VAL A 118 6.85 -14.20 7.36
N PRO A 119 7.49 -13.07 7.01
CA PRO A 119 7.23 -11.80 7.66
C PRO A 119 5.77 -11.32 7.53
N PHE A 120 5.09 -11.73 6.47
CA PHE A 120 3.73 -11.27 6.12
C PHE A 120 2.61 -12.12 6.72
N VAL A 121 2.94 -13.19 7.44
CA VAL A 121 2.02 -13.96 8.30
C VAL A 121 2.45 -13.93 9.76
N SER A 122 3.58 -13.30 10.07
CA SER A 122 4.13 -13.24 11.41
C SER A 122 3.58 -12.04 12.19
N PRO A 123 3.47 -12.16 13.52
CA PRO A 123 3.14 -11.04 14.37
C PRO A 123 4.29 -10.02 14.39
N SER A 124 3.95 -8.77 14.63
CA SER A 124 4.90 -7.70 14.87
C SER A 124 4.29 -6.68 15.85
N PRO A 125 5.03 -5.69 16.35
CA PRO A 125 4.47 -4.64 17.20
C PRO A 125 3.29 -3.88 16.54
N ILE A 126 3.28 -3.80 15.20
CA ILE A 126 2.22 -3.13 14.43
C ILE A 126 1.06 -4.10 14.16
N PHE A 127 1.35 -5.38 13.91
CA PHE A 127 0.39 -6.41 13.55
C PHE A 127 0.37 -7.51 14.61
N GLN A 128 -0.42 -7.30 15.64
CA GLN A 128 -0.50 -8.17 16.83
C GLN A 128 -1.40 -9.39 16.56
N SER A 129 -1.11 -10.16 15.50
CA SER A 129 -1.94 -11.27 15.00
C SER A 129 -2.06 -12.45 15.97
N ARG A 130 -1.22 -12.53 17.03
CA ARG A 130 -1.31 -13.53 18.09
C ARG A 130 -2.11 -13.06 19.33
N SER A 131 -2.60 -11.80 19.31
CA SER A 131 -3.41 -11.29 20.43
C SER A 131 -4.69 -12.11 20.58
N ILE A 132 -5.04 -12.42 21.83
CA ILE A 132 -6.31 -13.09 22.16
C ILE A 132 -7.50 -12.30 21.61
N LEU A 133 -7.49 -10.97 21.75
CA LEU A 133 -8.54 -10.11 21.26
C LEU A 133 -8.75 -10.19 19.73
N VAL A 134 -7.67 -10.38 18.97
CA VAL A 134 -7.74 -10.57 17.51
C VAL A 134 -8.37 -11.92 17.18
N ARG A 135 -7.97 -12.95 17.90
CA ARG A 135 -8.50 -14.30 17.74
C ARG A 135 -9.98 -14.37 18.10
N ASP A 136 -10.35 -13.87 19.26
CA ASP A 136 -11.74 -13.85 19.74
C ASP A 136 -12.65 -13.07 18.76
N PHE A 137 -12.16 -11.95 18.22
CA PHE A 137 -12.90 -11.20 17.22
C PHE A 137 -13.16 -12.04 15.96
N LEU A 138 -12.15 -12.76 15.46
CA LEU A 138 -12.30 -13.63 14.29
C LEU A 138 -13.18 -14.85 14.61
N GLU A 139 -12.98 -15.51 15.74
CA GLU A 139 -13.79 -16.66 16.17
C GLU A 139 -15.26 -16.28 16.30
N THR A 140 -15.55 -15.11 16.88
CA THR A 140 -16.92 -14.65 17.06
C THR A 140 -17.61 -14.29 15.73
N ASN A 141 -16.89 -13.71 14.79
CA ASN A 141 -17.51 -13.12 13.59
C ASN A 141 -17.26 -13.90 12.30
N VAL A 142 -16.25 -14.79 12.25
CA VAL A 142 -15.80 -15.52 11.04
C VAL A 142 -15.75 -17.05 11.29
N SER A 143 -16.07 -17.51 12.50
CA SER A 143 -15.91 -18.87 12.99
C SER A 143 -16.29 -20.01 12.05
N PRO A 144 -17.40 -20.00 11.29
CA PRO A 144 -17.75 -21.12 10.42
C PRO A 144 -16.71 -21.42 9.33
N LEU A 145 -15.80 -20.47 9.04
CA LEU A 145 -14.85 -20.54 7.93
C LEU A 145 -13.39 -20.70 8.38
N LEU A 146 -13.07 -20.53 9.66
CA LEU A 146 -11.69 -20.60 10.18
C LEU A 146 -11.08 -22.02 10.10
N GLY A 147 -11.88 -23.04 9.95
CA GLY A 147 -11.45 -24.44 9.81
C GLY A 147 -11.58 -25.04 8.40
N THR A 148 -12.06 -24.27 7.42
CA THR A 148 -12.29 -24.78 6.07
C THR A 148 -11.11 -24.46 5.15
N PRO A 149 -10.68 -25.43 4.29
CA PRO A 149 -9.58 -25.24 3.35
C PRO A 149 -9.88 -24.23 2.23
N SER A 150 -11.14 -23.87 2.02
CA SER A 150 -11.57 -22.98 0.94
C SER A 150 -11.49 -21.52 1.37
N SER A 151 -10.41 -20.92 1.11
CA SER A 151 -9.97 -19.65 1.68
C SER A 151 -10.32 -18.42 0.85
N ALA A 152 -10.85 -18.55 -0.35
CA ALA A 152 -11.46 -17.44 -1.08
C ALA A 152 -12.59 -16.84 -0.24
N ASP A 153 -13.36 -17.69 0.40
CA ASP A 153 -14.46 -17.30 1.26
C ASP A 153 -13.96 -16.74 2.60
N LEU A 154 -12.85 -17.27 3.13
CA LEU A 154 -12.25 -16.76 4.36
C LEU A 154 -11.78 -15.31 4.22
N MET A 155 -11.00 -14.98 3.18
CA MET A 155 -10.57 -13.59 2.94
C MET A 155 -11.78 -12.66 2.71
N ARG A 156 -12.76 -13.11 1.94
CA ARG A 156 -13.98 -12.34 1.69
C ARG A 156 -14.78 -12.11 2.96
N SER A 157 -14.90 -13.11 3.81
CA SER A 157 -15.59 -13.00 5.09
C SER A 157 -14.85 -12.07 6.06
N ILE A 158 -13.53 -12.18 6.17
CA ILE A 158 -12.72 -11.24 6.96
C ILE A 158 -12.88 -9.81 6.42
N PHE A 159 -12.88 -9.62 5.11
CA PHE A 159 -13.11 -8.32 4.48
C PHE A 159 -14.48 -7.75 4.81
N GLN A 160 -15.53 -8.55 4.67
CA GLN A 160 -16.90 -8.14 4.94
C GLN A 160 -17.10 -7.80 6.42
N VAL A 161 -16.68 -8.68 7.32
CA VAL A 161 -16.76 -8.47 8.77
C VAL A 161 -15.99 -7.22 9.20
N THR A 162 -14.80 -7.00 8.63
CA THR A 162 -14.03 -5.78 8.92
C THR A 162 -14.83 -4.54 8.55
N ARG A 163 -15.50 -4.52 7.41
CA ARG A 163 -16.31 -3.39 6.95
C ARG A 163 -17.58 -3.16 7.75
N GLU A 164 -18.19 -4.24 8.23
CA GLU A 164 -19.45 -4.19 8.98
C GLU A 164 -19.24 -3.83 10.46
N ARG A 165 -18.14 -4.33 11.05
CA ARG A 165 -17.89 -4.19 12.48
C ARG A 165 -16.97 -3.04 12.86
N LEU A 166 -16.11 -2.59 11.93
CA LEU A 166 -15.17 -1.51 12.18
C LEU A 166 -15.56 -0.25 11.41
N ILE A 167 -16.14 0.69 12.11
CA ILE A 167 -16.68 1.92 11.53
C ILE A 167 -15.56 2.96 11.37
N TRP A 168 -15.48 3.56 10.20
CA TRP A 168 -14.58 4.69 10.00
C TRP A 168 -15.02 5.92 10.81
N ASP A 169 -14.08 6.47 11.57
CA ASP A 169 -14.26 7.68 12.34
C ASP A 169 -12.98 8.53 12.24
N ARG A 170 -13.13 9.82 11.93
CA ARG A 170 -12.01 10.77 11.83
C ARG A 170 -11.27 10.92 13.16
N ALA A 171 -11.97 10.85 14.29
CA ALA A 171 -11.42 10.88 15.64
C ALA A 171 -11.02 9.50 16.16
N GLY A 172 -11.31 8.44 15.40
CA GLY A 172 -11.10 7.04 15.79
C GLY A 172 -9.64 6.69 16.02
N LYS A 173 -9.42 5.45 16.44
CA LYS A 173 -8.11 4.91 16.81
C LYS A 173 -7.29 4.50 15.57
N SER A 174 -5.97 4.38 15.74
CA SER A 174 -5.04 3.98 14.68
C SER A 174 -4.33 2.65 14.97
N PHE A 175 -4.44 2.11 16.17
CA PHE A 175 -3.87 0.83 16.57
C PHE A 175 -4.93 -0.26 16.55
N THR A 176 -4.57 -1.45 16.06
CA THR A 176 -5.50 -2.58 15.85
C THR A 176 -6.34 -2.91 17.07
N LEU A 177 -5.71 -3.11 18.24
CA LEU A 177 -6.43 -3.54 19.44
C LEU A 177 -7.42 -2.48 19.93
N ASP A 178 -7.07 -1.20 19.80
CA ASP A 178 -7.97 -0.10 20.19
C ASP A 178 -9.14 0.03 19.22
N VAL A 179 -8.91 -0.23 17.92
CA VAL A 179 -9.97 -0.25 16.91
C VAL A 179 -10.95 -1.39 17.18
N ILE A 180 -10.45 -2.59 17.52
CA ILE A 180 -11.30 -3.74 17.86
C ILE A 180 -12.14 -3.44 19.09
N ARG A 181 -11.53 -2.91 20.17
CA ARG A 181 -12.25 -2.60 21.42
C ARG A 181 -13.33 -1.54 21.24
N SER A 182 -13.08 -0.53 20.44
CA SER A 182 -14.00 0.60 20.25
C SER A 182 -14.98 0.40 19.10
N GLY A 183 -14.75 -0.55 18.21
CA GLY A 183 -15.49 -0.68 16.94
C GLY A 183 -15.26 0.49 15.99
N LYS A 184 -14.38 1.48 16.31
CA LYS A 184 -14.17 2.72 15.55
C LYS A 184 -12.70 2.96 15.29
N GLY A 185 -12.36 3.30 14.03
CA GLY A 185 -10.99 3.54 13.65
C GLY A 185 -10.81 4.61 12.56
N LYS A 186 -9.63 5.25 12.56
CA LYS A 186 -9.17 5.96 11.37
C LYS A 186 -8.94 4.95 10.25
N ARG A 187 -8.89 5.42 9.00
CA ARG A 187 -8.61 4.53 7.85
C ARG A 187 -7.37 3.67 8.07
N LEU A 188 -6.28 4.25 8.54
CA LEU A 188 -5.06 3.50 8.90
C LEU A 188 -5.33 2.40 9.93
N GLY A 189 -6.11 2.69 10.98
CA GLY A 189 -6.42 1.73 12.05
C GLY A 189 -7.24 0.55 11.54
N ILE A 190 -8.24 0.80 10.71
CA ILE A 190 -9.08 -0.25 10.10
C ILE A 190 -8.26 -1.11 9.13
N GLU A 191 -7.43 -0.50 8.27
CA GLU A 191 -6.57 -1.28 7.35
C GLU A 191 -5.51 -2.09 8.11
N ARG A 192 -4.97 -1.57 9.23
CA ARG A 192 -4.11 -2.35 10.14
C ARG A 192 -4.84 -3.54 10.76
N ALA A 193 -6.07 -3.33 11.23
CA ALA A 193 -6.88 -4.41 11.78
C ALA A 193 -7.15 -5.47 10.72
N PHE A 194 -7.55 -5.08 9.52
CA PHE A 194 -7.77 -5.99 8.40
C PHE A 194 -6.51 -6.80 8.04
N THR A 195 -5.34 -6.12 7.89
CA THR A 195 -4.06 -6.79 7.67
C THR A 195 -3.74 -7.78 8.81
N THR A 196 -4.01 -7.38 10.06
CA THR A 196 -3.76 -8.22 11.24
C THR A 196 -4.66 -9.46 11.25
N PHE A 197 -5.92 -9.33 10.86
CA PHE A 197 -6.87 -10.45 10.75
C PHE A 197 -6.42 -11.45 9.70
N LEU A 198 -5.99 -10.98 8.53
CA LEU A 198 -5.46 -11.84 7.47
C LEU A 198 -4.21 -12.61 7.95
N ARG A 199 -3.27 -11.94 8.63
CA ARG A 199 -2.08 -12.59 9.20
C ARG A 199 -2.45 -13.61 10.30
N CYS A 200 -3.46 -13.33 11.11
CA CYS A 200 -3.98 -14.27 12.09
C CYS A 200 -4.53 -15.53 11.41
N ALA A 201 -5.24 -15.35 10.30
CA ALA A 201 -5.74 -16.43 9.46
C ALA A 201 -4.68 -17.08 8.55
N ARG A 202 -3.38 -16.79 8.75
CA ARG A 202 -2.26 -17.31 7.95
C ARG A 202 -2.33 -16.95 6.46
N ILE A 203 -3.01 -15.87 6.11
CA ILE A 203 -3.02 -15.30 4.77
C ILE A 203 -1.93 -14.23 4.71
N PRO A 204 -0.89 -14.37 3.85
CA PRO A 204 0.17 -13.38 3.76
C PRO A 204 -0.40 -12.02 3.32
N ALA A 205 -0.22 -11.02 4.17
CA ALA A 205 -0.76 -9.69 3.96
C ALA A 205 0.21 -8.61 4.43
N ARG A 206 0.23 -7.46 3.72
CA ARG A 206 1.02 -6.29 4.08
C ARG A 206 0.21 -5.01 3.94
N LEU A 207 0.42 -4.09 4.87
CA LEU A 207 -0.19 -2.77 4.83
C LEU A 207 0.62 -1.87 3.89
N VAL A 208 -0.07 -1.13 3.04
CA VAL A 208 0.55 -0.14 2.16
C VAL A 208 0.10 1.25 2.56
N GLU A 209 1.05 2.17 2.67
CA GLU A 209 0.83 3.59 2.72
C GLU A 209 1.18 4.21 1.37
N GLY A 210 0.28 5.02 0.85
CA GLY A 210 0.47 5.70 -0.42
C GLY A 210 -0.17 7.08 -0.45
N VAL A 211 -0.22 7.64 -1.64
CA VAL A 211 -0.86 8.93 -1.92
C VAL A 211 -1.90 8.79 -3.02
N ASN A 212 -2.94 9.61 -2.92
CA ASN A 212 -3.91 9.77 -4.00
C ASN A 212 -3.54 11.00 -4.83
N LEU A 213 -3.11 10.80 -6.05
CA LEU A 213 -2.65 11.85 -6.97
C LEU A 213 -3.79 12.73 -7.52
N ASN A 214 -5.03 12.27 -7.54
CA ASN A 214 -6.20 13.05 -7.97
C ASN A 214 -6.63 14.11 -6.94
N SER A 215 -5.94 14.20 -5.84
CA SER A 215 -6.37 15.05 -4.78
C SER A 215 -5.88 16.48 -4.91
N THR A 216 -6.80 17.42 -4.92
CA THR A 216 -6.53 18.86 -4.86
C THR A 216 -6.08 19.35 -3.47
N THR A 217 -6.22 18.54 -2.42
CA THR A 217 -5.81 18.91 -1.06
C THR A 217 -4.45 18.31 -0.72
N GLN A 218 -3.59 19.08 -0.07
CA GLN A 218 -2.16 18.80 0.18
C GLN A 218 -1.82 17.53 0.99
N ARG A 219 -2.76 16.71 1.42
CA ARG A 219 -2.47 15.54 2.27
C ARG A 219 -3.46 14.43 2.03
N LYS A 220 -3.36 13.74 0.93
CA LYS A 220 -4.17 12.53 0.78
C LYS A 220 -3.32 11.29 0.89
N ARG A 221 -2.81 11.04 2.09
CA ARG A 221 -2.35 9.71 2.47
C ARG A 221 -3.53 8.75 2.35
N VAL A 222 -3.29 7.67 1.68
CA VAL A 222 -4.22 6.56 1.52
C VAL A 222 -3.58 5.29 2.04
N PHE A 223 -4.41 4.40 2.54
CA PHE A 223 -3.96 3.13 3.08
C PHE A 223 -4.78 2.02 2.45
N TRP A 224 -4.14 0.90 2.20
CA TRP A 224 -4.78 -0.33 1.76
C TRP A 224 -3.93 -1.52 2.19
N THR A 225 -4.47 -2.70 2.03
CA THR A 225 -3.77 -3.96 2.27
C THR A 225 -3.42 -4.59 0.93
N GLU A 226 -2.24 -5.17 0.81
CA GLU A 226 -1.91 -6.09 -0.27
C GLU A 226 -1.90 -7.52 0.28
N VAL A 227 -2.51 -8.44 -0.46
CA VAL A 227 -2.64 -9.86 -0.10
C VAL A 227 -1.94 -10.71 -1.16
N TRP A 228 -1.14 -11.68 -0.73
CA TRP A 228 -0.40 -12.55 -1.64
C TRP A 228 -1.26 -13.67 -2.19
N GLY A 229 -1.17 -13.92 -3.49
CA GLY A 229 -1.81 -15.04 -4.16
C GLY A 229 -1.45 -15.10 -5.64
N LEU A 230 -1.33 -16.29 -6.21
CA LEU A 230 -0.86 -16.52 -7.59
C LEU A 230 0.45 -15.75 -7.88
N ASP A 231 1.44 -15.94 -7.01
CA ASP A 231 2.80 -15.39 -7.11
C ASP A 231 2.88 -13.85 -7.26
N ARG A 232 1.87 -13.14 -6.72
CA ARG A 232 1.86 -11.68 -6.71
C ARG A 232 1.03 -11.08 -5.57
N TRP A 233 1.24 -9.80 -5.34
CA TRP A 233 0.47 -9.00 -4.39
C TRP A 233 -0.79 -8.40 -5.02
N TRP A 234 -1.95 -8.64 -4.40
CA TRP A 234 -3.25 -8.14 -4.82
C TRP A 234 -3.71 -7.02 -3.89
N PRO A 235 -4.06 -5.84 -4.43
CA PRO A 235 -4.51 -4.74 -3.60
C PRO A 235 -5.97 -4.95 -3.15
N VAL A 236 -6.21 -4.72 -1.86
CA VAL A 236 -7.52 -4.82 -1.21
C VAL A 236 -7.67 -3.68 -0.22
N SER A 237 -8.82 -3.01 -0.16
CA SER A 237 -9.08 -2.01 0.87
C SER A 237 -10.42 -2.21 1.55
N ALA A 238 -10.38 -2.57 2.82
CA ALA A 238 -11.58 -2.71 3.64
C ALA A 238 -12.27 -1.36 3.84
N THR A 239 -11.51 -0.28 4.04
CA THR A 239 -12.09 1.06 4.25
C THR A 239 -12.73 1.66 3.01
N GLN A 240 -12.34 1.25 1.82
CA GLN A 240 -12.83 1.81 0.56
C GLN A 240 -13.69 0.82 -0.23
N GLY A 241 -13.76 -0.42 0.22
CA GLY A 241 -14.67 -1.42 -0.33
C GLY A 241 -14.27 -2.00 -1.67
N TRP A 242 -12.98 -2.05 -2.02
CA TRP A 242 -12.53 -2.65 -3.26
C TRP A 242 -11.57 -3.81 -3.04
N VAL A 243 -11.60 -4.76 -3.97
CA VAL A 243 -10.79 -5.98 -3.98
C VAL A 243 -10.22 -6.17 -5.39
N GLY A 244 -8.90 -6.28 -5.52
CA GLY A 244 -8.20 -6.47 -6.79
C GLY A 244 -8.19 -5.25 -7.72
N ARG A 245 -8.85 -4.17 -7.35
CA ARG A 245 -8.99 -2.96 -8.18
C ARG A 245 -8.48 -1.75 -7.41
N GLN A 246 -7.28 -1.34 -7.66
CA GLN A 246 -6.74 -0.11 -7.09
C GLN A 246 -7.04 1.08 -8.01
N PRO A 247 -7.50 2.24 -7.49
CA PRO A 247 -7.64 3.45 -8.30
C PRO A 247 -6.32 3.84 -8.97
N LYS A 248 -6.35 4.25 -10.23
CA LYS A 248 -5.14 4.66 -10.99
C LYS A 248 -4.39 5.81 -10.34
N SER A 249 -5.09 6.66 -9.60
CA SER A 249 -4.50 7.78 -8.86
C SER A 249 -3.78 7.40 -7.56
N TYR A 250 -3.85 6.13 -7.13
CA TYR A 250 -3.21 5.67 -5.91
C TYR A 250 -1.80 5.15 -6.20
N VAL A 251 -0.81 5.76 -5.57
CA VAL A 251 0.61 5.41 -5.70
C VAL A 251 1.12 4.92 -4.36
N ALA A 252 1.69 3.71 -4.35
CA ALA A 252 2.32 3.13 -3.18
C ALA A 252 3.65 3.83 -2.88
N LEU A 253 3.90 4.18 -1.62
CA LEU A 253 5.13 4.76 -1.12
C LEU A 253 5.88 3.78 -0.19
N THR A 254 5.23 3.30 0.86
CA THR A 254 5.86 2.41 1.85
C THR A 254 4.95 1.24 2.21
N ARG A 255 5.55 0.24 2.84
CA ARG A 255 4.86 -0.98 3.28
C ARG A 255 5.14 -1.27 4.74
N ASP A 256 4.20 -1.98 5.38
CA ASP A 256 4.30 -2.54 6.74
C ASP A 256 4.68 -1.53 7.82
N GLY A 257 4.17 -0.30 7.68
CA GLY A 257 4.31 0.74 8.70
C GLY A 257 5.65 1.47 8.68
N ARG A 258 6.48 1.26 7.66
CA ARG A 258 7.65 2.10 7.44
C ARG A 258 7.21 3.55 7.23
N ARG A 259 8.01 4.48 7.71
CA ARG A 259 7.71 5.91 7.58
C ARG A 259 8.05 6.41 6.19
N VAL A 260 7.17 7.25 5.61
CA VAL A 260 7.47 7.95 4.35
C VAL A 260 8.62 8.94 4.52
N LEU A 261 8.74 9.54 5.70
CA LEU A 261 9.81 10.48 6.02
C LEU A 261 10.43 10.10 7.36
N THR A 262 11.74 9.86 7.37
CA THR A 262 12.54 9.63 8.58
C THR A 262 13.55 10.75 8.72
N VAL A 263 13.81 11.17 9.94
CA VAL A 263 14.67 12.32 10.28
C VAL A 263 15.65 11.91 11.36
N GLU A 264 16.91 12.26 11.17
CA GLU A 264 17.99 12.09 12.13
C GLU A 264 18.67 13.44 12.37
N GLY A 265 19.04 13.70 13.61
CA GLY A 265 19.65 14.97 14.05
C GLY A 265 18.66 15.97 14.63
N PRO A 266 19.13 17.15 15.05
CA PRO A 266 18.33 18.16 15.74
C PRO A 266 17.54 19.03 14.74
N ILE A 267 16.71 18.40 13.92
CA ILE A 267 15.90 19.03 12.88
C ILE A 267 14.47 18.51 12.90
N GLU A 268 13.56 19.29 12.35
CA GLU A 268 12.22 18.85 11.97
C GLU A 268 12.09 18.82 10.45
N ALA A 269 11.39 17.83 9.92
CA ALA A 269 11.05 17.79 8.51
C ALA A 269 9.57 17.49 8.30
N LYS A 270 8.97 18.17 7.34
CA LYS A 270 7.59 17.98 6.89
C LYS A 270 7.60 17.84 5.38
N TYR A 271 6.73 17.01 4.84
CA TYR A 271 6.60 16.84 3.40
C TYR A 271 5.17 17.11 2.92
N SER A 272 5.07 17.53 1.67
CA SER A 272 3.81 17.63 0.94
C SER A 272 3.98 17.00 -0.44
N VAL A 273 2.92 16.40 -0.97
CA VAL A 273 2.92 15.79 -2.31
C VAL A 273 1.97 16.57 -3.18
N GLN A 274 2.44 16.98 -4.34
CA GLN A 274 1.64 17.51 -5.44
C GLN A 274 1.79 16.60 -6.63
N ALA A 275 0.76 16.45 -7.43
CA ALA A 275 0.84 15.68 -8.66
C ALA A 275 -0.08 16.26 -9.72
N THR A 276 0.39 16.18 -10.96
CA THR A 276 -0.36 16.58 -12.15
C THR A 276 -0.44 15.39 -13.10
N PRO A 277 -1.60 15.15 -13.75
CA PRO A 277 -1.65 14.23 -14.86
C PRO A 277 -0.67 14.69 -15.95
N ALA A 278 0.19 13.79 -16.39
CA ALA A 278 1.10 14.07 -17.51
C ALA A 278 0.48 13.60 -18.81
N ALA A 279 0.70 14.36 -19.88
CA ALA A 279 0.31 13.94 -21.22
C ALA A 279 1.04 12.64 -21.57
N MET A 280 0.32 11.70 -22.17
CA MET A 280 0.96 10.54 -22.79
C MET A 280 1.85 11.03 -23.93
N PRO A 281 3.10 10.54 -24.05
CA PRO A 281 3.87 10.79 -25.25
C PRO A 281 3.02 10.35 -26.46
N ALA A 282 2.97 11.17 -27.51
CA ALA A 282 2.34 10.77 -28.75
C ALA A 282 2.99 9.44 -29.19
N GLU A 283 2.19 8.39 -29.38
CA GLU A 283 2.71 7.13 -29.93
C GLU A 283 3.35 7.47 -31.28
N THR A 284 4.66 7.37 -31.35
CA THR A 284 5.36 7.45 -32.65
C THR A 284 4.90 6.21 -33.43
N LYS A 285 3.96 6.39 -34.32
CA LYS A 285 3.59 5.34 -35.27
C LYS A 285 4.81 5.05 -36.13
N THR A 286 5.51 3.97 -35.80
CA THR A 286 6.51 3.33 -36.69
C THR A 286 5.80 2.46 -37.69
#